data_2de974ce7090c48905eab5f65fecc6eb
#
_entry.id   2de974ce7090c48905eab5f65fecc6eb
#
_cell.length_a   1.000
_cell.length_b   1.000
_cell.length_c   1.000
_cell.angle_alpha   90.00
_cell.angle_beta   90.00
_cell.angle_gamma   90.00
#
_symmetry.space_group_name_H-M   'P 1'
#
loop_
_entity.id
_entity.type
_entity.pdbx_description
1 polymer ?
#
loop_
_entity_poly.entity_id
_entity_poly.type
_entity_poly.pdbx_seq_one_letter_code
_entity_poly.pdbx_strand_id
1 'polypeptide(L)'
;MKKLIPVILCCAMLLAACGSSADSTSTADSTSTADSTSTAVSSESSSAAESTIGGADGSTDIVISESADASAGEEANTANLDAAVAAIEAVNPIANPRALDDFSVENELMLTMDNLVAYKGDVTNDQADCGLVFVAQAKDGQVDAVKSELEAYKASLSANDLYAEFADKIALAKDARIVTNGNYVAIVIAGIANPDYAAIDTALETALNF
;
A
#
# COMPACT_ATOMS: atom_id res chain seq x y z
N MET A 1 -15.39 -42.97 24.34
CA MET A 1 -15.71 -43.76 23.12
C MET A 1 -14.93 -43.15 21.97
N LYS A 2 -13.91 -43.84 21.55
CA LYS A 2 -12.98 -43.43 20.47
C LYS A 2 -13.65 -43.79 19.13
N LYS A 3 -13.78 -42.83 18.20
CA LYS A 3 -14.07 -43.12 16.78
C LYS A 3 -12.95 -42.58 15.92
N LEU A 4 -12.10 -43.50 15.51
CA LEU A 4 -11.13 -43.39 14.42
C LEU A 4 -11.90 -43.46 13.09
N ILE A 5 -11.61 -42.55 12.17
CA ILE A 5 -12.02 -42.64 10.77
C ILE A 5 -10.75 -42.55 9.93
N PRO A 6 -10.54 -43.47 8.98
CA PRO A 6 -9.28 -43.62 8.29
C PRO A 6 -9.12 -42.70 7.07
N VAL A 7 -7.86 -42.33 6.90
CA VAL A 7 -7.25 -41.71 5.74
C VAL A 7 -7.43 -42.57 4.48
N ILE A 8 -7.93 -42.03 3.41
CA ILE A 8 -7.79 -42.60 2.08
C ILE A 8 -6.84 -41.70 1.29
N LEU A 9 -5.68 -42.25 1.10
CA LEU A 9 -4.60 -41.85 0.22
C LEU A 9 -4.97 -42.22 -1.22
N CYS A 10 -5.06 -41.29 -2.15
CA CYS A 10 -5.07 -41.55 -3.58
C CYS A 10 -3.95 -40.78 -4.26
N CYS A 11 -2.85 -41.48 -4.46
CA CYS A 11 -1.81 -41.12 -5.41
C CYS A 11 -2.32 -41.38 -6.84
N ALA A 12 -2.17 -40.42 -7.72
CA ALA A 12 -2.12 -40.66 -9.15
C ALA A 12 -1.01 -39.78 -9.75
N MET A 13 0.13 -40.43 -9.99
CA MET A 13 1.19 -39.95 -10.86
C MET A 13 0.76 -40.09 -12.32
N LEU A 14 1.00 -39.10 -13.12
CA LEU A 14 1.18 -39.23 -14.56
C LEU A 14 2.35 -38.39 -15.01
N LEU A 15 3.47 -39.09 -15.21
CA LEU A 15 4.62 -38.65 -15.99
C LEU A 15 4.25 -38.76 -17.49
N ALA A 16 4.53 -37.71 -18.23
CA ALA A 16 4.75 -37.82 -19.66
C ALA A 16 5.92 -36.90 -20.03
N ALA A 17 7.02 -37.58 -20.37
CA ALA A 17 8.23 -37.04 -20.96
C ALA A 17 8.07 -37.02 -22.48
N CYS A 18 8.88 -36.19 -23.12
CA CYS A 18 9.45 -36.18 -24.47
C CYS A 18 9.43 -34.75 -25.01
N GLY A 19 10.47 -34.19 -25.56
CA GLY A 19 11.75 -34.64 -26.04
C GLY A 19 12.36 -33.53 -26.89
N SER A 20 13.66 -33.43 -26.75
CA SER A 20 14.72 -33.22 -27.76
C SER A 20 14.64 -32.11 -28.82
N SER A 21 15.71 -31.29 -28.77
CA SER A 21 16.71 -30.97 -29.85
C SER A 21 16.30 -29.95 -30.90
N ALA A 22 17.04 -28.89 -31.09
CA ALA A 22 18.32 -28.72 -31.77
C ALA A 22 18.69 -27.24 -31.80
N ASP A 23 19.85 -26.93 -31.35
CA ASP A 23 21.02 -26.34 -31.98
C ASP A 23 20.78 -25.57 -33.30
N SER A 24 21.12 -24.27 -33.26
CA SER A 24 21.69 -23.55 -34.41
C SER A 24 22.34 -22.25 -33.96
N THR A 25 23.62 -22.29 -33.85
CA THR A 25 24.57 -21.21 -33.97
C THR A 25 24.31 -20.33 -35.23
N SER A 26 24.33 -19.01 -35.07
CA SER A 26 24.78 -18.14 -36.16
C SER A 26 25.25 -16.79 -35.61
N THR A 27 26.53 -16.60 -35.71
CA THR A 27 27.34 -15.39 -35.60
C THR A 27 27.14 -14.49 -36.82
N ALA A 28 27.06 -13.19 -36.60
CA ALA A 28 27.55 -12.08 -37.46
C ALA A 28 26.99 -10.78 -36.90
N ASP A 29 27.73 -9.96 -36.22
CA ASP A 29 28.64 -8.89 -36.65
C ASP A 29 28.12 -8.04 -37.83
N SER A 30 27.76 -6.80 -37.51
CA SER A 30 27.97 -5.64 -38.39
C SER A 30 27.75 -4.34 -37.65
N THR A 31 28.83 -3.67 -37.40
CA THR A 31 29.10 -2.24 -37.23
C THR A 31 28.45 -1.36 -38.33
N SER A 32 27.91 -0.20 -37.94
CA SER A 32 27.93 1.08 -38.70
C SER A 32 27.23 2.14 -37.84
N THR A 33 27.87 3.04 -37.26
CA THR A 33 28.56 4.31 -37.55
C THR A 33 27.69 5.36 -38.25
N ALA A 34 27.53 6.47 -37.49
CA ALA A 34 27.39 7.90 -37.90
C ALA A 34 26.13 8.27 -38.70
N ASP A 35 25.57 9.43 -38.60
CA ASP A 35 26.09 10.79 -38.38
C ASP A 35 24.92 11.76 -38.22
N SER A 36 25.13 12.79 -37.43
CA SER A 36 24.71 14.17 -37.49
C SER A 36 23.48 14.57 -38.34
N THR A 37 22.57 15.37 -37.82
CA THR A 37 22.60 16.80 -38.13
C THR A 37 21.60 17.59 -37.26
N SER A 38 22.12 18.58 -36.62
CA SER A 38 21.58 19.79 -36.08
C SER A 38 20.62 20.50 -37.03
N THR A 39 19.48 20.99 -36.52
CA THR A 39 19.01 22.31 -37.01
C THR A 39 18.24 23.00 -35.89
N ALA A 40 18.85 24.03 -35.34
CA ALA A 40 18.23 25.07 -34.57
C ALA A 40 17.49 26.03 -35.53
N VAL A 41 16.29 26.45 -35.15
CA VAL A 41 15.73 27.71 -35.62
C VAL A 41 15.10 28.44 -34.46
N SER A 42 15.74 29.54 -34.13
CA SER A 42 15.24 30.65 -33.34
C SER A 42 14.20 31.47 -34.12
N SER A 43 13.26 32.05 -33.42
CA SER A 43 12.72 33.41 -33.61
C SER A 43 11.66 33.62 -32.50
N GLU A 44 11.88 34.42 -31.43
CA GLU A 44 11.62 35.85 -31.34
C GLU A 44 10.24 36.24 -31.92
N SER A 45 9.35 36.91 -31.23
CA SER A 45 9.49 38.18 -30.54
C SER A 45 8.15 38.60 -29.93
N SER A 46 8.23 39.20 -28.74
CA SER A 46 7.49 40.37 -28.26
C SER A 46 5.95 40.40 -28.33
N SER A 47 5.24 40.75 -27.23
CA SER A 47 5.10 42.16 -26.85
C SER A 47 4.42 42.29 -25.47
N ALA A 48 4.91 43.22 -24.73
CA ALA A 48 4.40 43.68 -23.43
C ALA A 48 3.04 44.40 -23.61
N ALA A 49 2.21 44.27 -22.58
CA ALA A 49 1.29 45.34 -22.21
C ALA A 49 1.08 45.28 -20.69
N GLU A 50 1.78 46.18 -19.98
CA GLU A 50 1.39 46.62 -18.67
C GLU A 50 0.00 47.24 -18.72
N SER A 51 -0.83 46.88 -17.76
CA SER A 51 -1.92 47.73 -17.32
C SER A 51 -2.05 47.66 -15.80
N THR A 52 -1.42 48.62 -15.16
CA THR A 52 -1.62 48.98 -13.76
C THR A 52 -2.97 49.67 -13.68
N ILE A 53 -3.88 49.15 -12.88
CA ILE A 53 -4.92 49.94 -12.25
C ILE A 53 -5.04 49.50 -10.81
N GLY A 54 -4.64 50.40 -9.91
CA GLY A 54 -4.87 50.27 -8.50
C GLY A 54 -6.31 50.58 -8.14
N GLY A 55 -6.72 50.13 -6.98
CA GLY A 55 -7.93 50.63 -6.32
C GLY A 55 -8.55 49.63 -5.38
N ALA A 56 -8.30 49.89 -4.08
CA ALA A 56 -9.23 49.84 -2.95
C ALA A 56 -9.95 48.50 -2.60
N ASP A 57 -9.60 48.02 -1.41
CA ASP A 57 -10.48 47.52 -0.36
C ASP A 57 -11.79 46.86 -0.79
N GLY A 58 -11.77 45.54 -0.72
CA GLY A 58 -12.95 44.74 -0.72
C GLY A 58 -12.60 43.38 -0.17
N SER A 59 -12.83 43.17 1.11
CA SER A 59 -12.89 41.84 1.71
C SER A 59 -13.86 41.01 0.91
N THR A 60 -13.34 40.22 -0.01
CA THR A 60 -14.15 39.23 -0.69
C THR A 60 -14.16 38.00 0.22
N ASP A 61 -15.15 37.93 1.06
CA ASP A 61 -15.60 36.72 1.67
C ASP A 61 -15.90 35.73 0.51
N ILE A 62 -15.01 34.81 0.28
CA ILE A 62 -15.29 33.68 -0.60
C ILE A 62 -16.21 32.78 0.21
N VAL A 63 -17.50 33.06 0.13
CA VAL A 63 -18.52 32.09 0.52
C VAL A 63 -18.41 30.96 -0.51
N ILE A 64 -17.68 29.92 -0.15
CA ILE A 64 -17.80 28.64 -0.81
C ILE A 64 -19.22 28.18 -0.50
N SER A 65 -20.11 28.36 -1.45
CA SER A 65 -21.42 27.71 -1.40
C SER A 65 -21.17 26.21 -1.36
N GLU A 66 -21.27 25.63 -0.19
CA GLU A 66 -21.56 24.23 -0.05
C GLU A 66 -22.81 23.92 -0.85
N SER A 67 -22.62 23.29 -1.98
CA SER A 67 -23.69 22.52 -2.61
C SER A 67 -23.95 21.35 -1.67
N ALA A 68 -24.96 21.54 -0.83
CA ALA A 68 -25.53 20.47 -0.04
C ALA A 68 -26.15 19.45 -0.99
N ASP A 69 -25.37 18.49 -1.39
CA ASP A 69 -25.88 17.18 -1.78
C ASP A 69 -25.76 16.32 -0.53
N ALA A 70 -26.89 16.15 0.15
CA ALA A 70 -26.99 15.44 1.40
C ALA A 70 -26.96 13.93 1.14
N SER A 71 -25.75 13.41 0.97
CA SER A 71 -25.37 12.13 1.50
C SER A 71 -24.70 12.45 2.83
N ALA A 72 -25.27 12.04 3.95
CA ALA A 72 -24.64 12.12 5.25
C ALA A 72 -23.39 11.20 5.18
N GLY A 73 -22.31 11.71 4.60
CA GLY A 73 -21.03 11.04 4.56
C GLY A 73 -20.46 11.04 5.98
N GLU A 74 -20.03 9.90 6.43
CA GLU A 74 -19.25 9.79 7.67
C GLU A 74 -18.10 10.77 7.61
N GLU A 75 -17.97 11.61 8.63
CA GLU A 75 -16.86 12.56 8.73
C GLU A 75 -15.54 11.81 8.93
N ALA A 76 -14.54 12.19 8.16
CA ALA A 76 -13.19 11.63 8.28
C ALA A 76 -12.54 12.03 9.60
N ASN A 77 -12.22 11.08 10.45
CA ASN A 77 -11.55 11.33 11.73
C ASN A 77 -10.03 11.20 11.60
N THR A 78 -9.42 12.08 10.80
CA THR A 78 -7.99 12.05 10.52
C THR A 78 -7.11 12.24 11.75
N ALA A 79 -7.57 13.03 12.75
CA ALA A 79 -6.81 13.24 13.98
C ALA A 79 -6.66 11.95 14.80
N ASN A 80 -7.70 11.13 14.87
CA ASN A 80 -7.63 9.82 15.53
C ASN A 80 -6.74 8.86 14.75
N LEU A 81 -6.81 8.86 13.42
CA LEU A 81 -5.94 8.04 12.57
C LEU A 81 -4.47 8.42 12.74
N ASP A 82 -4.14 9.72 12.75
CA ASP A 82 -2.76 10.19 12.99
C ASP A 82 -2.27 9.77 14.38
N ALA A 83 -3.11 9.91 15.41
CA ALA A 83 -2.77 9.49 16.76
C ALA A 83 -2.57 7.98 16.89
N ALA A 84 -3.39 7.17 16.20
CA ALA A 84 -3.26 5.73 16.19
C ALA A 84 -1.97 5.28 15.51
N VAL A 85 -1.65 5.81 14.33
CA VAL A 85 -0.40 5.51 13.63
C VAL A 85 0.80 5.87 14.51
N ALA A 86 0.84 7.08 15.08
CA ALA A 86 1.93 7.51 15.94
C ALA A 86 2.10 6.62 17.19
N ALA A 87 1.00 6.15 17.79
CA ALA A 87 1.06 5.25 18.95
C ALA A 87 1.61 3.87 18.59
N ILE A 88 1.24 3.34 17.42
CA ILE A 88 1.75 2.05 16.93
C ILE A 88 3.22 2.16 16.53
N GLU A 89 3.61 3.23 15.84
CA GLU A 89 5.00 3.45 15.42
C GLU A 89 5.96 3.71 16.59
N ALA A 90 5.45 4.19 17.72
CA ALA A 90 6.25 4.33 18.93
C ALA A 90 6.81 2.97 19.43
N VAL A 91 6.13 1.86 19.13
CA VAL A 91 6.55 0.50 19.48
C VAL A 91 7.00 -0.32 18.27
N ASN A 92 6.65 0.09 17.07
CA ASN A 92 7.04 -0.52 15.80
C ASN A 92 7.56 0.56 14.83
N PRO A 93 8.75 1.13 15.09
CA PRO A 93 9.29 2.19 14.24
C PRO A 93 9.56 1.66 12.82
N ILE A 94 9.06 2.39 11.83
CA ILE A 94 9.24 2.03 10.42
C ILE A 94 10.59 2.56 9.93
N ALA A 95 11.43 1.67 9.41
CA ALA A 95 12.71 2.04 8.84
C ALA A 95 12.50 2.79 7.52
N ASN A 96 13.11 3.98 7.38
CA ASN A 96 12.98 4.83 6.18
C ASN A 96 11.51 4.99 5.73
N PRO A 97 10.63 5.57 6.59
CA PRO A 97 9.19 5.57 6.35
C PRO A 97 8.81 6.36 5.11
N ARG A 98 7.81 5.88 4.40
CA ARG A 98 7.10 6.54 3.32
C ARG A 98 5.61 6.53 3.65
N ALA A 99 5.01 7.71 3.71
CA ALA A 99 3.58 7.82 3.91
C ALA A 99 2.83 7.10 2.77
N LEU A 100 1.77 6.41 3.13
CA LEU A 100 0.86 5.79 2.17
C LEU A 100 -0.01 6.87 1.53
N ASP A 101 -0.09 6.84 0.21
CA ASP A 101 -0.97 7.66 -0.61
C ASP A 101 -2.06 6.80 -1.26
N ASP A 102 -2.99 7.44 -1.97
CA ASP A 102 -4.11 6.73 -2.63
C ASP A 102 -3.62 5.64 -3.58
N PHE A 103 -2.53 5.91 -4.32
CA PHE A 103 -1.94 4.92 -5.22
C PHE A 103 -1.42 3.70 -4.46
N SER A 104 -0.73 3.91 -3.33
CA SER A 104 -0.21 2.83 -2.49
C SER A 104 -1.33 2.00 -1.88
N VAL A 105 -2.37 2.65 -1.39
CA VAL A 105 -3.52 1.97 -0.78
C VAL A 105 -4.27 1.12 -1.82
N GLU A 106 -4.52 1.67 -3.00
CA GLU A 106 -5.25 0.97 -4.06
C GLU A 106 -4.41 -0.12 -4.75
N ASN A 107 -3.12 0.14 -5.03
CA ASN A 107 -2.32 -0.73 -5.90
C ASN A 107 -1.31 -1.59 -5.14
N GLU A 108 -0.76 -1.13 -4.01
CA GLU A 108 0.18 -1.91 -3.21
C GLU A 108 -0.56 -2.74 -2.15
N LEU A 109 -1.49 -2.13 -1.38
CA LEU A 109 -2.30 -2.83 -0.40
C LEU A 109 -3.53 -3.52 -1.01
N MET A 110 -3.88 -3.20 -2.27
CA MET A 110 -5.01 -3.76 -3.02
C MET A 110 -6.38 -3.51 -2.34
N LEU A 111 -6.54 -2.35 -1.71
CA LEU A 111 -7.79 -1.97 -1.06
C LEU A 111 -8.71 -1.20 -2.00
N THR A 112 -10.00 -1.40 -1.83
CA THR A 112 -11.03 -0.65 -2.54
C THR A 112 -11.25 0.70 -1.85
N MET A 113 -10.80 1.80 -2.47
CA MET A 113 -10.91 3.15 -1.92
C MET A 113 -12.35 3.55 -1.60
N ASP A 114 -13.31 3.06 -2.36
CA ASP A 114 -14.74 3.32 -2.12
C ASP A 114 -15.26 2.74 -0.80
N ASN A 115 -14.54 1.82 -0.16
CA ASN A 115 -14.87 1.26 1.15
C ASN A 115 -14.33 2.11 2.30
N LEU A 116 -13.49 3.10 2.02
CA LEU A 116 -12.80 3.91 3.02
C LEU A 116 -13.40 5.31 3.13
N VAL A 117 -13.47 5.84 4.35
CA VAL A 117 -13.73 7.25 4.65
C VAL A 117 -12.42 8.01 4.66
N ALA A 118 -11.43 7.48 5.38
CA ALA A 118 -10.09 8.04 5.50
C ALA A 118 -9.10 6.95 5.92
N TYR A 119 -7.83 7.21 5.73
CA TYR A 119 -6.74 6.33 6.16
C TYR A 119 -5.49 7.13 6.49
N LYS A 120 -4.58 6.50 7.25
CA LYS A 120 -3.22 6.96 7.53
C LYS A 120 -2.30 5.75 7.66
N GLY A 121 -1.02 5.97 7.41
CA GLY A 121 -0.03 4.93 7.63
C GLY A 121 1.27 5.18 6.90
N ASP A 122 2.26 4.41 7.28
CA ASP A 122 3.59 4.42 6.73
C ASP A 122 4.05 3.01 6.39
N VAL A 123 4.78 2.91 5.29
CA VAL A 123 5.44 1.70 4.86
C VAL A 123 6.94 1.95 4.73
N THR A 124 7.73 0.94 5.00
CA THR A 124 9.17 1.05 4.79
C THR A 124 9.52 1.25 3.33
N ASN A 125 10.45 2.15 3.04
CA ASN A 125 11.07 2.30 1.73
C ASN A 125 12.43 1.57 1.67
N ASP A 126 12.75 0.78 2.69
CA ASP A 126 13.94 -0.05 2.74
C ASP A 126 13.64 -1.44 2.18
N GLN A 127 14.32 -1.81 1.08
CA GLN A 127 14.16 -3.13 0.48
C GLN A 127 14.60 -4.29 1.40
N ALA A 128 15.41 -4.01 2.41
CA ALA A 128 15.81 -5.00 3.39
C ALA A 128 14.77 -5.22 4.48
N ASP A 129 13.76 -4.35 4.61
CA ASP A 129 12.72 -4.41 5.63
C ASP A 129 11.33 -4.70 5.04
N CYS A 130 10.30 -4.85 5.88
CA CYS A 130 8.91 -5.06 5.50
C CYS A 130 7.92 -4.36 6.44
N GLY A 131 8.41 -3.45 7.28
CA GLY A 131 7.58 -2.72 8.24
C GLY A 131 6.44 -1.96 7.56
N LEU A 132 5.24 -2.10 8.11
CA LEU A 132 4.02 -1.43 7.66
C LEU A 132 3.15 -1.10 8.87
N VAL A 133 2.65 0.12 8.93
CA VAL A 133 1.54 0.52 9.81
C VAL A 133 0.48 1.17 8.92
N PHE A 134 -0.72 0.64 8.93
CA PHE A 134 -1.86 1.20 8.21
C PHE A 134 -3.09 1.18 9.12
N VAL A 135 -3.78 2.30 9.22
CA VAL A 135 -5.04 2.46 9.95
C VAL A 135 -6.03 3.17 9.06
N ALA A 136 -7.23 2.62 8.95
CA ALA A 136 -8.31 3.18 8.15
C ALA A 136 -9.60 3.30 8.93
N GLN A 137 -10.39 4.31 8.60
CA GLN A 137 -11.80 4.40 8.91
C GLN A 137 -12.57 3.87 7.70
N ALA A 138 -13.22 2.74 7.86
CA ALA A 138 -14.10 2.17 6.84
C ALA A 138 -15.45 2.87 6.85
N LYS A 139 -16.13 2.92 5.71
CA LYS A 139 -17.53 3.35 5.63
C LYS A 139 -18.43 2.38 6.38
N ASP A 140 -19.60 2.85 6.79
CA ASP A 140 -20.59 2.03 7.49
C ASP A 140 -20.89 0.73 6.74
N GLY A 141 -20.74 -0.39 7.45
CA GLY A 141 -20.95 -1.73 6.88
C GLY A 141 -19.82 -2.26 5.98
N GLN A 142 -18.70 -1.51 5.81
CA GLN A 142 -17.58 -1.94 4.96
C GLN A 142 -16.38 -2.50 5.75
N VAL A 143 -16.44 -2.52 7.08
CA VAL A 143 -15.34 -3.03 7.94
C VAL A 143 -14.91 -4.43 7.55
N ASP A 144 -15.86 -5.34 7.36
CA ASP A 144 -15.56 -6.73 6.99
C ASP A 144 -14.97 -6.86 5.58
N ALA A 145 -15.38 -5.99 4.66
CA ALA A 145 -14.80 -5.92 3.31
C ALA A 145 -13.35 -5.47 3.36
N VAL A 146 -13.05 -4.34 4.04
CA VAL A 146 -11.68 -3.83 4.22
C VAL A 146 -10.81 -4.85 4.94
N LYS A 147 -11.31 -5.47 6.01
CA LYS A 147 -10.59 -6.54 6.71
C LYS A 147 -10.24 -7.70 5.79
N SER A 148 -11.19 -8.15 4.99
CA SER A 148 -10.99 -9.26 4.04
C SER A 148 -9.96 -8.93 2.97
N GLU A 149 -9.94 -7.69 2.48
CA GLU A 149 -8.93 -7.18 1.54
C GLU A 149 -7.53 -7.18 2.18
N LEU A 150 -7.42 -6.71 3.43
CA LEU A 150 -6.15 -6.76 4.19
C LEU A 150 -5.67 -8.19 4.48
N GLU A 151 -6.59 -9.12 4.76
CA GLU A 151 -6.26 -10.54 4.90
C GLU A 151 -5.75 -11.14 3.58
N ALA A 152 -6.33 -10.76 2.45
CA ALA A 152 -5.86 -11.15 1.12
C ALA A 152 -4.49 -10.55 0.82
N TYR A 153 -4.25 -9.29 1.15
CA TYR A 153 -2.94 -8.64 1.05
C TYR A 153 -1.89 -9.39 1.88
N LYS A 154 -2.16 -9.63 3.17
CA LYS A 154 -1.30 -10.44 4.05
C LYS A 154 -0.98 -11.81 3.46
N ALA A 155 -1.98 -12.49 2.92
CA ALA A 155 -1.81 -13.79 2.28
C ALA A 155 -0.91 -13.70 1.04
N SER A 156 -1.04 -12.64 0.23
CA SER A 156 -0.22 -12.42 -0.97
C SER A 156 1.27 -12.25 -0.64
N LEU A 157 1.58 -11.52 0.43
CA LEU A 157 2.95 -11.33 0.90
C LEU A 157 3.61 -12.63 1.37
N SER A 158 2.82 -13.55 1.89
CA SER A 158 3.29 -14.83 2.44
C SER A 158 3.24 -16.00 1.47
N ALA A 159 2.74 -15.79 0.26
CA ALA A 159 2.60 -16.84 -0.76
C ALA A 159 3.90 -17.22 -1.46
N ASN A 160 4.95 -16.40 -1.36
CA ASN A 160 6.21 -16.59 -2.10
C ASN A 160 7.28 -17.28 -1.25
N ASP A 161 7.07 -18.54 -0.89
CA ASP A 161 8.06 -19.36 -0.16
C ASP A 161 9.28 -19.79 -1.02
N LEU A 162 9.40 -19.28 -2.26
CA LEU A 162 10.40 -19.77 -3.22
C LEU A 162 11.81 -19.21 -2.99
N TYR A 163 11.96 -18.13 -2.22
CA TYR A 163 13.25 -17.48 -2.02
C TYR A 163 13.63 -17.44 -0.55
N ALA A 164 14.62 -18.23 -0.17
CA ALA A 164 15.13 -18.31 1.21
C ALA A 164 15.62 -16.95 1.75
N GLU A 165 16.03 -16.04 0.88
CA GLU A 165 16.45 -14.67 1.20
C GLU A 165 15.32 -13.78 1.75
N PHE A 166 14.06 -14.16 1.49
CA PHE A 166 12.88 -13.45 2.01
C PHE A 166 12.21 -14.14 3.20
N ALA A 167 12.79 -15.21 3.71
CA ALA A 167 12.20 -16.02 4.77
C ALA A 167 11.79 -15.19 6.01
N ASP A 168 12.63 -14.25 6.43
CA ASP A 168 12.36 -13.39 7.58
C ASP A 168 11.18 -12.45 7.32
N LYS A 169 11.12 -11.83 6.13
CA LYS A 169 10.00 -10.96 5.74
C LYS A 169 8.69 -11.73 5.63
N ILE A 170 8.75 -12.94 5.05
CA ILE A 170 7.60 -13.83 4.93
C ILE A 170 7.09 -14.23 6.33
N ALA A 171 7.99 -14.51 7.27
CA ALA A 171 7.62 -14.81 8.65
C ALA A 171 6.89 -13.64 9.31
N LEU A 172 7.43 -12.41 9.17
CA LEU A 172 6.81 -11.20 9.70
C LEU A 172 5.46 -10.89 9.04
N ALA A 173 5.35 -11.08 7.71
CA ALA A 173 4.08 -10.94 7.02
C ALA A 173 3.03 -11.96 7.48
N LYS A 174 3.43 -13.20 7.75
CA LYS A 174 2.55 -14.24 8.35
C LYS A 174 2.08 -13.85 9.76
N ASP A 175 2.93 -13.17 10.51
CA ASP A 175 2.63 -12.69 11.86
C ASP A 175 1.98 -11.31 11.90
N ALA A 176 1.71 -10.68 10.75
CA ALA A 176 1.02 -9.39 10.69
C ALA A 176 -0.27 -9.39 11.51
N ARG A 177 -0.54 -8.29 12.19
CA ARG A 177 -1.75 -8.09 12.99
C ARG A 177 -2.79 -7.34 12.16
N ILE A 178 -4.01 -7.86 12.11
CA ILE A 178 -5.16 -7.18 11.55
C ILE A 178 -6.20 -7.09 12.66
N VAL A 179 -6.56 -5.87 13.04
CA VAL A 179 -7.48 -5.58 14.15
C VAL A 179 -8.57 -4.64 13.69
N THR A 180 -9.77 -4.82 14.22
CA THR A 180 -10.92 -3.95 13.98
C THR A 180 -11.52 -3.46 15.29
N ASN A 181 -11.94 -2.20 15.33
CA ASN A 181 -12.72 -1.64 16.43
C ASN A 181 -13.72 -0.60 15.88
N GLY A 182 -15.02 -0.83 16.05
CA GLY A 182 -16.04 -0.01 15.41
C GLY A 182 -15.85 0.03 13.91
N ASN A 183 -15.74 1.23 13.32
CA ASN A 183 -15.49 1.44 11.91
C ASN A 183 -13.99 1.52 11.56
N TYR A 184 -13.09 1.27 12.52
CA TYR A 184 -11.66 1.33 12.28
C TYR A 184 -11.07 -0.05 12.03
N VAL A 185 -10.15 -0.11 11.08
CA VAL A 185 -9.39 -1.32 10.71
C VAL A 185 -7.93 -0.96 10.65
N ALA A 186 -7.06 -1.80 11.20
CA ALA A 186 -5.63 -1.62 11.12
C ALA A 186 -4.93 -2.90 10.68
N ILE A 187 -3.83 -2.76 9.91
CA ILE A 187 -2.83 -3.80 9.71
C ILE A 187 -1.47 -3.29 10.14
N VAL A 188 -0.72 -4.14 10.84
CA VAL A 188 0.66 -3.86 11.24
C VAL A 188 1.54 -5.05 10.89
N ILE A 189 2.61 -4.79 10.17
CA ILE A 189 3.71 -5.72 9.94
C ILE A 189 4.93 -5.16 10.69
N ALA A 190 5.53 -5.98 11.53
CA ALA A 190 6.71 -5.56 12.28
C ALA A 190 7.91 -5.36 11.34
N GLY A 191 8.78 -4.39 11.68
CA GLY A 191 10.08 -4.25 11.04
C GLY A 191 11.03 -5.40 11.42
N ILE A 192 11.95 -5.74 10.52
CA ILE A 192 12.93 -6.84 10.71
C ILE A 192 13.82 -6.60 11.93
N ALA A 193 14.19 -5.36 12.19
CA ALA A 193 15.22 -5.04 13.17
C ALA A 193 14.82 -5.40 14.62
N ASN A 194 13.54 -5.31 14.95
CA ASN A 194 13.09 -5.49 16.34
C ASN A 194 11.59 -5.84 16.43
N PRO A 195 11.17 -7.03 15.99
CA PRO A 195 9.78 -7.41 16.03
C PRO A 195 9.32 -7.67 17.46
N ASP A 196 8.50 -6.78 18.04
CA ASP A 196 7.85 -6.95 19.33
C ASP A 196 6.33 -6.98 19.20
N TYR A 197 5.80 -8.14 18.86
CA TYR A 197 4.36 -8.31 18.66
C TYR A 197 3.54 -8.14 19.95
N ALA A 198 4.12 -8.34 21.12
CA ALA A 198 3.40 -8.12 22.39
C ALA A 198 3.17 -6.61 22.61
N ALA A 199 4.18 -5.79 22.33
CA ALA A 199 4.04 -4.34 22.36
C ALA A 199 3.08 -3.83 21.26
N ILE A 200 3.17 -4.39 20.06
CA ILE A 200 2.26 -4.06 18.94
C ILE A 200 0.81 -4.40 19.30
N ASP A 201 0.54 -5.58 19.83
CA ASP A 201 -0.81 -6.01 20.22
C ASP A 201 -1.39 -5.05 21.27
N THR A 202 -0.60 -4.67 22.29
CA THR A 202 -1.01 -3.70 23.31
C THR A 202 -1.28 -2.30 22.72
N ALA A 203 -0.43 -1.85 21.79
CA ALA A 203 -0.60 -0.56 21.14
C ALA A 203 -1.87 -0.55 20.29
N LEU A 204 -2.16 -1.60 19.52
CA LEU A 204 -3.35 -1.74 18.69
C LEU A 204 -4.65 -1.70 19.51
N GLU A 205 -4.69 -2.42 20.64
CA GLU A 205 -5.85 -2.42 21.55
C GLU A 205 -6.17 -1.01 22.08
N THR A 206 -5.12 -0.20 22.29
CA THR A 206 -5.28 1.15 22.83
C THR A 206 -5.53 2.17 21.72
N ALA A 207 -4.79 2.07 20.63
CA ALA A 207 -4.79 3.05 19.54
C ALA A 207 -6.10 3.13 18.77
N LEU A 208 -6.86 2.03 18.69
CA LEU A 208 -8.16 2.00 18.01
C LEU A 208 -9.36 2.22 18.94
N ASN A 209 -9.13 2.56 20.20
CA ASN A 209 -10.19 2.78 21.17
C ASN A 209 -10.49 4.30 21.28
N PHE A 210 -11.21 4.82 20.30
CA PHE A 210 -11.59 6.23 20.20
C PHE A 210 -12.94 6.50 20.85
#